data_ec632b99046cf5a99721c404fae901bd
#
_entry.id   ec632b99046cf5a99721c404fae901bd
#
_cell.length_a   1.000
_cell.length_b   1.000
_cell.length_c   1.000
_cell.angle_alpha   90.00
_cell.angle_beta   90.00
_cell.angle_gamma   90.00
#
_symmetry.space_group_name_H-M   'P 1'
#
loop_
_entity.id
_entity.type
_entity.pdbx_description
1 polymer ?
#
loop_
_entity_poly.entity_id
_entity_poly.type
_entity_poly.pdbx_seq_one_letter_code
_entity_poly.pdbx_strand_id
1 'polypeptide(L)'
;MENITNPANLDEAQLAGTLDPLSYEVLRKGATERPFTGEYTDSDKVGSYRCKACGNELFRSETKFHSGCGWPSFYAPTTADSVRLLEDRSLGARVRTEVRCGKCDSHLGHVFEGEGYDVPTDQRWCINSVSLILEEK
;
A
#
# COMPACT_ATOMS: atom_id res chain seq x y z
N MET A 1 -12.33 -9.26 5.96
CA MET A 1 -11.59 -7.98 6.03
C MET A 1 -12.49 -6.92 6.64
N GLU A 2 -11.96 -6.12 7.56
CA GLU A 2 -12.73 -5.05 8.18
C GLU A 2 -13.09 -3.97 7.16
N ASN A 3 -14.23 -3.32 7.37
CA ASN A 3 -14.64 -2.22 6.51
C ASN A 3 -13.63 -1.06 6.59
N ILE A 4 -13.41 -0.41 5.47
CA ILE A 4 -12.57 0.78 5.40
C ILE A 4 -13.38 1.94 5.98
N THR A 5 -12.76 2.69 6.89
CA THR A 5 -13.36 3.84 7.55
C THR A 5 -12.91 5.14 6.86
N ASN A 6 -13.27 6.28 7.41
CA ASN A 6 -12.91 7.57 6.82
C ASN A 6 -12.49 8.55 7.92
N PRO A 7 -11.38 8.27 8.65
CA PRO A 7 -10.96 9.13 9.77
C PRO A 7 -10.45 10.50 9.33
N ALA A 8 -10.01 10.63 8.07
CA ALA A 8 -9.55 11.90 7.52
C ALA A 8 -10.69 12.76 6.97
N ASN A 9 -11.92 12.26 7.05
CA ASN A 9 -13.12 12.95 6.57
C ASN A 9 -13.01 13.36 5.09
N LEU A 10 -12.56 12.44 4.25
CA LEU A 10 -12.47 12.65 2.82
C LEU A 10 -13.87 12.65 2.20
N ASP A 11 -14.03 13.38 1.09
CA ASP A 11 -15.26 13.33 0.31
C ASP A 11 -15.25 12.07 -0.56
N GLU A 12 -15.92 11.01 -0.12
CA GLU A 12 -15.93 9.72 -0.80
C GLU A 12 -16.53 9.82 -2.19
N ALA A 13 -17.54 10.66 -2.39
CA ALA A 13 -18.14 10.84 -3.70
C ALA A 13 -17.15 11.50 -4.67
N GLN A 14 -16.39 12.48 -4.18
CA GLN A 14 -15.35 13.12 -4.97
C GLN A 14 -14.23 12.13 -5.34
N LEU A 15 -13.81 11.30 -4.41
CA LEU A 15 -12.80 10.26 -4.67
C LEU A 15 -13.30 9.29 -5.75
N ALA A 16 -14.55 8.86 -5.70
CA ALA A 16 -15.14 7.99 -6.70
C ALA A 16 -15.14 8.61 -8.09
N GLY A 17 -15.25 9.94 -8.17
CA GLY A 17 -15.27 10.67 -9.44
C GLY A 17 -13.90 11.08 -9.96
N THR A 18 -12.89 11.22 -9.09
CA THR A 18 -11.55 11.72 -9.48
C THR A 18 -10.51 10.64 -9.60
N LEU A 19 -10.60 9.57 -8.81
CA LEU A 19 -9.70 8.42 -8.95
C LEU A 19 -10.12 7.56 -10.13
N ASP A 20 -9.16 6.94 -10.79
CA ASP A 20 -9.51 5.92 -11.78
C ASP A 20 -10.23 4.75 -11.08
N PRO A 21 -11.08 4.00 -11.79
CA PRO A 21 -11.90 2.96 -11.16
C PRO A 21 -11.11 1.94 -10.36
N LEU A 22 -9.97 1.47 -10.86
CA LEU A 22 -9.16 0.47 -10.15
C LEU A 22 -8.58 1.05 -8.87
N SER A 23 -8.05 2.27 -8.90
CA SER A 23 -7.51 2.92 -7.70
C SER A 23 -8.59 3.08 -6.63
N TYR A 24 -9.78 3.49 -7.03
CA TYR A 24 -10.90 3.63 -6.09
C TYR A 24 -11.27 2.27 -5.47
N GLU A 25 -11.40 1.22 -6.29
CA GLU A 25 -11.74 -0.11 -5.79
C GLU A 25 -10.69 -0.65 -4.82
N VAL A 26 -9.41 -0.44 -5.09
CA VAL A 26 -8.34 -0.87 -4.20
C VAL A 26 -8.33 -0.05 -2.92
N LEU A 27 -8.25 1.28 -3.05
CA LEU A 27 -8.09 2.19 -1.90
C LEU A 27 -9.29 2.16 -0.96
N ARG A 28 -10.51 2.22 -1.52
CA ARG A 28 -11.71 2.41 -0.71
C ARG A 28 -12.61 1.19 -0.62
N LYS A 29 -12.35 0.14 -1.39
CA LYS A 29 -13.14 -1.11 -1.37
C LYS A 29 -12.30 -2.35 -1.05
N GLY A 30 -10.98 -2.20 -0.90
CA GLY A 30 -10.12 -3.30 -0.51
C GLY A 30 -9.80 -4.30 -1.60
N ALA A 31 -9.95 -3.93 -2.86
CA ALA A 31 -9.57 -4.78 -3.97
C ALA A 31 -8.03 -4.87 -4.10
N THR A 32 -7.54 -5.75 -4.96
CA THR A 32 -6.11 -5.94 -5.22
C THR A 32 -5.87 -5.83 -6.72
N GLU A 33 -4.84 -5.07 -7.11
CA GLU A 33 -4.44 -5.01 -8.53
C GLU A 33 -3.81 -6.34 -8.95
N ARG A 34 -3.84 -6.62 -10.26
CA ARG A 34 -3.20 -7.82 -10.80
C ARG A 34 -1.68 -7.69 -10.69
N PRO A 35 -0.96 -8.80 -10.39
CA PRO A 35 0.50 -8.73 -10.28
C PRO A 35 1.14 -8.33 -11.60
N PHE A 36 2.25 -7.61 -11.53
CA PHE A 36 3.06 -7.15 -12.67
C PHE A 36 2.37 -6.14 -13.58
N THR A 37 1.27 -5.51 -13.12
CA THR A 37 0.56 -4.51 -13.93
C THR A 37 0.78 -3.08 -13.44
N GLY A 38 1.33 -2.89 -12.25
CA GLY A 38 1.44 -1.58 -11.64
C GLY A 38 2.58 -0.75 -12.18
N GLU A 39 2.36 0.56 -12.26
CA GLU A 39 3.33 1.53 -12.75
C GLU A 39 4.64 1.53 -11.95
N TYR A 40 4.55 1.32 -10.64
CA TYR A 40 5.71 1.46 -9.75
C TYR A 40 6.36 0.14 -9.37
N THR A 41 5.87 -1.00 -9.84
CA THR A 41 6.38 -2.32 -9.45
C THR A 41 7.89 -2.42 -9.63
N ASP A 42 8.38 -2.03 -10.81
CA ASP A 42 9.80 -2.12 -11.14
C ASP A 42 10.50 -0.75 -11.17
N SER A 43 9.87 0.29 -10.65
CA SER A 43 10.44 1.65 -10.68
C SER A 43 11.64 1.78 -9.75
N ASP A 44 12.72 2.40 -10.26
CA ASP A 44 13.92 2.77 -9.48
C ASP A 44 14.01 4.28 -9.27
N LYS A 45 12.96 5.01 -9.56
CA LYS A 45 12.96 6.47 -9.38
C LYS A 45 13.07 6.84 -7.92
N VAL A 46 13.77 7.93 -7.64
CA VAL A 46 14.00 8.43 -6.28
C VAL A 46 12.89 9.38 -5.87
N GLY A 47 12.33 9.18 -4.68
CA GLY A 47 11.30 10.04 -4.16
C GLY A 47 10.49 9.41 -3.05
N SER A 48 9.35 10.02 -2.79
CA SER A 48 8.41 9.60 -1.75
C SER A 48 7.15 9.02 -2.38
N TYR A 49 6.70 7.89 -1.84
CA TYR A 49 5.44 7.27 -2.25
C TYR A 49 4.35 7.70 -1.29
N ARG A 50 3.33 8.38 -1.83
CA ARG A 50 2.24 8.94 -1.05
C ARG A 50 0.93 8.21 -1.31
N CYS A 51 0.03 8.23 -0.32
CA CYS A 51 -1.32 7.70 -0.47
C CYS A 51 -2.06 8.46 -1.57
N LYS A 52 -2.54 7.74 -2.56
CA LYS A 52 -3.23 8.37 -3.70
C LYS A 52 -4.55 9.03 -3.30
N ALA A 53 -5.16 8.59 -2.20
CA ALA A 53 -6.42 9.17 -1.71
C ALA A 53 -6.20 10.45 -0.89
N CYS A 54 -5.19 10.50 -0.01
CA CYS A 54 -5.05 11.62 0.94
C CYS A 54 -3.69 12.33 0.91
N GLY A 55 -2.70 11.81 0.19
CA GLY A 55 -1.40 12.43 0.08
C GLY A 55 -0.43 12.14 1.22
N ASN A 56 -0.82 11.35 2.20
CA ASN A 56 0.07 10.99 3.32
C ASN A 56 1.31 10.26 2.81
N GLU A 57 2.51 10.64 3.28
CA GLU A 57 3.74 9.93 2.90
C GLU A 57 3.74 8.56 3.56
N LEU A 58 3.91 7.51 2.75
CA LEU A 58 3.79 6.13 3.20
C LEU A 58 5.14 5.41 3.20
N PHE A 59 5.86 5.51 2.09
CA PHE A 59 7.14 4.84 1.89
C PHE A 59 8.08 5.74 1.13
N ARG A 60 9.38 5.46 1.26
CA ARG A 60 10.42 6.16 0.50
C ARG A 60 11.14 5.18 -0.39
N SER A 61 11.68 5.69 -1.51
CA SER A 61 12.41 4.86 -2.47
C SER A 61 13.63 4.16 -1.86
N GLU A 62 14.21 4.72 -0.80
CA GLU A 62 15.37 4.11 -0.12
C GLU A 62 15.06 2.74 0.46
N THR A 63 13.79 2.46 0.78
CA THR A 63 13.38 1.16 1.33
C THR A 63 12.78 0.24 0.29
N LYS A 64 12.65 0.71 -0.96
CA LYS A 64 12.08 -0.11 -2.03
C LYS A 64 13.09 -1.15 -2.50
N PHE A 65 12.61 -2.37 -2.72
CA PHE A 65 13.44 -3.45 -3.28
C PHE A 65 12.63 -4.31 -4.24
N HIS A 66 13.32 -5.02 -5.13
CA HIS A 66 12.71 -5.88 -6.13
C HIS A 66 12.55 -7.29 -5.56
N SER A 67 11.36 -7.61 -5.06
CA SER A 67 11.08 -8.92 -4.46
C SER A 67 10.67 -9.98 -5.48
N GLY A 68 10.24 -9.55 -6.68
CA GLY A 68 9.73 -10.47 -7.69
C GLY A 68 8.27 -10.89 -7.48
N CYS A 69 7.58 -10.32 -6.49
CA CYS A 69 6.21 -10.73 -6.17
C CYS A 69 5.13 -10.16 -7.10
N GLY A 70 5.48 -9.16 -7.91
CA GLY A 70 4.54 -8.55 -8.86
C GLY A 70 3.91 -7.24 -8.39
N TRP A 71 4.26 -6.77 -7.21
CA TRP A 71 3.80 -5.50 -6.64
C TRP A 71 4.98 -4.71 -6.09
N PRO A 72 4.88 -3.37 -5.98
CA PRO A 72 5.91 -2.59 -5.31
C PRO A 72 6.19 -3.13 -3.91
N SER A 73 7.46 -3.30 -3.59
CA SER A 73 7.88 -3.88 -2.31
C SER A 73 8.82 -2.95 -1.58
N PHE A 74 8.59 -2.82 -0.28
CA PHE A 74 9.40 -1.98 0.62
C PHE A 74 9.76 -2.80 1.86
N TYR A 75 10.89 -2.46 2.51
CA TYR A 75 11.23 -3.18 3.73
C TYR A 75 10.83 -2.41 5.00
N ALA A 76 10.38 -1.16 4.88
CA ALA A 76 9.87 -0.38 6.01
C ALA A 76 9.04 0.81 5.51
N PRO A 77 8.00 1.24 6.27
CA PRO A 77 7.31 2.49 5.99
C PRO A 77 8.18 3.70 6.39
N THR A 78 7.78 4.90 5.97
CA THR A 78 8.47 6.14 6.31
C THR A 78 8.57 6.29 7.84
N THR A 79 7.43 6.12 8.53
CA THR A 79 7.38 6.03 9.99
C THR A 79 6.33 5.00 10.37
N ALA A 80 6.34 4.56 11.64
CA ALA A 80 5.34 3.62 12.12
C ALA A 80 3.92 4.17 11.98
N ASP A 81 3.75 5.49 12.13
CA ASP A 81 2.44 6.14 12.05
C ASP A 81 1.95 6.37 10.62
N SER A 82 2.82 6.18 9.63
CA SER A 82 2.42 6.31 8.22
C SER A 82 1.35 5.30 7.85
N VAL A 83 1.34 4.16 8.52
CA VAL A 83 0.49 3.01 8.18
C VAL A 83 -0.23 2.49 9.42
N ARG A 84 -1.32 1.75 9.17
CA ARG A 84 -2.08 1.05 10.18
C ARG A 84 -2.15 -0.42 9.80
N LEU A 85 -1.92 -1.31 10.77
CA LEU A 85 -1.91 -2.76 10.53
C LEU A 85 -3.17 -3.39 11.10
N LEU A 86 -3.78 -4.31 10.33
CA LEU A 86 -4.96 -5.07 10.74
C LEU A 86 -4.76 -6.54 10.41
N GLU A 87 -5.38 -7.39 11.22
CA GLU A 87 -5.41 -8.82 10.94
C GLU A 87 -6.41 -9.08 9.81
N ASP A 88 -5.99 -9.78 8.76
CA ASP A 88 -6.83 -10.12 7.61
C ASP A 88 -7.05 -11.63 7.57
N ARG A 89 -8.29 -12.05 7.83
CA ARG A 89 -8.71 -13.44 7.84
C ARG A 89 -9.55 -13.81 6.62
N SER A 90 -9.52 -12.99 5.57
CA SER A 90 -10.36 -13.20 4.38
C SER A 90 -10.01 -14.49 3.62
N LEU A 91 -8.83 -15.05 3.83
CA LEU A 91 -8.40 -16.30 3.21
C LEU A 91 -8.68 -17.55 4.09
N GLY A 92 -9.54 -17.42 5.07
CA GLY A 92 -9.91 -18.53 5.95
C GLY A 92 -8.82 -18.85 6.97
N ALA A 93 -8.25 -20.05 6.92
CA ALA A 93 -7.25 -20.51 7.90
C ALA A 93 -5.93 -19.73 7.83
N ARG A 94 -5.62 -19.10 6.69
CA ARG A 94 -4.40 -18.32 6.52
C ARG A 94 -4.64 -16.88 6.92
N VAL A 95 -3.95 -16.42 7.96
CA VAL A 95 -4.07 -15.05 8.44
C VAL A 95 -2.93 -14.22 7.85
N ARG A 96 -3.28 -13.07 7.27
CA ARG A 96 -2.32 -12.10 6.76
C ARG A 96 -2.41 -10.82 7.57
N THR A 97 -1.42 -9.95 7.44
CA THR A 97 -1.43 -8.62 8.04
C THR A 97 -1.69 -7.59 6.94
N GLU A 98 -2.85 -6.95 6.99
CA GLU A 98 -3.24 -5.90 6.05
C GLU A 98 -2.58 -4.59 6.42
N VAL A 99 -2.17 -3.82 5.41
CA VAL A 99 -1.58 -2.49 5.58
C VAL A 99 -2.54 -1.46 5.02
N ARG A 100 -2.89 -0.48 5.85
CA ARG A 100 -3.74 0.65 5.47
C ARG A 100 -3.01 1.96 5.73
N CYS A 101 -3.47 3.03 5.03
CA CYS A 101 -2.96 4.37 5.29
C CYS A 101 -3.29 4.78 6.72
N GLY A 102 -2.29 5.24 7.46
CA GLY A 102 -2.48 5.66 8.85
C GLY A 102 -3.35 6.90 9.00
N LYS A 103 -3.55 7.67 7.92
CA LYS A 103 -4.32 8.91 7.94
C LYS A 103 -5.78 8.72 7.49
N CYS A 104 -6.00 8.03 6.37
CA CYS A 104 -7.35 7.93 5.79
C CYS A 104 -7.92 6.51 5.76
N ASP A 105 -7.18 5.53 6.28
CA ASP A 105 -7.59 4.12 6.35
C ASP A 105 -7.73 3.44 4.99
N SER A 106 -7.26 4.04 3.89
CA SER A 106 -7.29 3.41 2.57
C SER A 106 -6.48 2.12 2.57
N HIS A 107 -6.98 1.10 1.86
CA HIS A 107 -6.28 -0.18 1.71
C HIS A 107 -5.06 0.00 0.83
N LEU A 108 -3.90 -0.47 1.31
CA LEU A 108 -2.63 -0.37 0.57
C LEU A 108 -2.14 -1.73 0.11
N GLY A 109 -2.16 -2.73 0.97
CA GLY A 109 -1.64 -4.04 0.68
C GLY A 109 -1.48 -4.88 1.93
N HIS A 110 -0.39 -5.66 1.98
CA HIS A 110 -0.10 -6.57 3.10
C HIS A 110 1.39 -6.55 3.40
N VAL A 111 1.76 -6.89 4.64
CA VAL A 111 3.16 -7.04 5.03
C VAL A 111 3.42 -8.50 5.44
N PHE A 112 4.57 -9.02 5.02
CA PHE A 112 5.03 -10.38 5.28
C PHE A 112 6.40 -10.34 5.93
N GLU A 113 6.68 -11.29 6.83
CA GLU A 113 7.94 -11.35 7.57
C GLU A 113 8.58 -12.74 7.43
N GLY A 114 9.89 -12.81 7.65
CA GLY A 114 10.60 -14.07 7.75
C GLY A 114 10.77 -14.81 6.45
N GLU A 115 10.70 -14.12 5.31
CA GLU A 115 10.82 -14.75 3.99
C GLU A 115 12.27 -14.88 3.50
N GLY A 116 13.22 -14.29 4.21
CA GLY A 116 14.63 -14.43 3.88
C GLY A 116 15.15 -13.47 2.82
N TYR A 117 14.45 -12.39 2.51
CA TYR A 117 14.99 -11.36 1.63
C TYR A 117 16.16 -10.66 2.29
N ASP A 118 17.15 -10.25 1.49
CA ASP A 118 18.33 -9.56 1.98
C ASP A 118 18.03 -8.08 2.23
N VAL A 119 17.22 -7.83 3.26
CA VAL A 119 16.81 -6.48 3.67
C VAL A 119 16.89 -6.36 5.20
N PRO A 120 17.11 -5.13 5.73
CA PRO A 120 17.39 -4.95 7.15
C PRO A 120 16.31 -5.45 8.12
N THR A 121 15.04 -5.42 7.72
CA THR A 121 13.92 -5.75 8.61
C THR A 121 13.41 -7.17 8.44
N ASP A 122 13.85 -7.88 7.40
CA ASP A 122 13.28 -9.16 6.97
C ASP A 122 11.76 -9.07 6.77
N GLN A 123 11.28 -7.88 6.36
CA GLN A 123 9.87 -7.61 6.07
C GLN A 123 9.70 -7.25 4.61
N ARG A 124 8.59 -7.72 4.01
CA ARG A 124 8.18 -7.33 2.67
C ARG A 124 6.81 -6.66 2.75
N TRP A 125 6.82 -5.34 2.62
CA TRP A 125 5.61 -4.53 2.55
C TRP A 125 5.17 -4.52 1.09
N CYS A 126 4.18 -5.35 0.77
CA CYS A 126 3.70 -5.57 -0.58
C CYS A 126 2.50 -4.68 -0.83
N ILE A 127 2.69 -3.62 -1.62
CA ILE A 127 1.75 -2.51 -1.73
C ILE A 127 1.22 -2.40 -3.15
N ASN A 128 -0.08 -2.20 -3.30
CA ASN A 128 -0.68 -1.97 -4.61
C ASN A 128 -0.15 -0.68 -5.23
N SER A 129 0.37 -0.76 -6.44
CA SER A 129 0.87 0.41 -7.18
C SER A 129 -0.21 1.48 -7.35
N VAL A 130 -1.45 1.05 -7.60
CA VAL A 130 -2.59 1.98 -7.80
C VAL A 130 -3.03 2.70 -6.52
N SER A 131 -2.50 2.30 -5.35
CA SER A 131 -2.72 3.01 -4.09
C SER A 131 -1.73 4.14 -3.86
N LEU A 132 -0.73 4.27 -4.71
CA LEU A 132 0.42 5.15 -4.51
C LEU A 132 0.51 6.22 -5.59
N ILE A 133 1.07 7.37 -5.21
CA ILE A 133 1.61 8.37 -6.12
C ILE A 133 3.07 8.58 -5.75
N LEU A 134 3.95 8.52 -6.73
CA LEU A 134 5.37 8.82 -6.53
C LEU A 134 5.59 10.34 -6.72
N GLU A 135 6.07 10.99 -5.65
CA GLU A 135 6.56 12.35 -5.71
C GLU A 135 8.06 12.26 -5.93
N GLU A 136 8.52 12.49 -7.15
CA GLU A 136 9.93 12.40 -7.50
C GLU A 136 10.72 13.51 -6.82
N LYS A 137 11.91 13.14 -6.38
CA LYS A 137 12.82 14.06 -5.70
C LYS A 137 13.64 14.86 -6.72
#